data_25dfad46fb1df897d514644e01d1e815
#
_entry.id   25dfad46fb1df897d514644e01d1e815
#
_cell.length_a   1.000
_cell.length_b   1.000
_cell.length_c   1.000
_cell.angle_alpha   90.00
_cell.angle_beta   90.00
_cell.angle_gamma   90.00
#
_symmetry.space_group_name_H-M   'P 1'
#
loop_
_entity.id
_entity.type
_entity.pdbx_description
1 polymer ?
#
loop_
_entity_poly.entity_id
_entity_poly.type
_entity_poly.pdbx_seq_one_letter_code
_entity_poly.pdbx_strand_id
1 'polypeptide(L)'
;MKVFTFKYQKNPVGSAIDEMEHIIHAGLQKIKEDELICDSSEVINKIMSPSRLDLFVAIVERQPNSLYELAQILGKDQSQVLKDAKTLESLGLIELLEVSGEGRAKLKPKALYDKIVFEVEPKQVAKSA
;
A
#
# COMPACT_ATOMS: atom_id res chain seq x y z
N MET A 1 -10.71 -13.01 -6.00
CA MET A 1 -9.47 -12.24 -5.96
C MET A 1 -9.73 -10.85 -5.42
N LYS A 2 -8.97 -10.44 -4.43
CA LYS A 2 -9.14 -9.12 -3.85
C LYS A 2 -8.20 -8.13 -4.51
N VAL A 3 -8.75 -7.00 -4.91
CA VAL A 3 -8.02 -6.00 -5.67
C VAL A 3 -8.00 -4.68 -4.93
N PHE A 4 -6.83 -4.07 -4.87
CA PHE A 4 -6.67 -2.74 -4.31
C PHE A 4 -6.36 -1.78 -5.46
N THR A 5 -7.02 -0.63 -5.49
CA THR A 5 -6.89 0.31 -6.60
C THR A 5 -6.35 1.65 -6.12
N PHE A 6 -5.29 2.10 -6.78
CA PHE A 6 -4.82 3.47 -6.64
C PHE A 6 -5.32 4.24 -7.86
N LYS A 7 -6.08 5.29 -7.62
CA LYS A 7 -6.56 6.14 -8.69
C LYS A 7 -5.76 7.42 -8.72
N TYR A 8 -5.24 7.77 -9.88
CA TYR A 8 -4.56 9.02 -10.05
C TYR A 8 -5.54 10.01 -10.67
N GLN A 9 -5.88 11.05 -9.91
CA GLN A 9 -6.75 12.12 -10.38
C GLN A 9 -6.09 13.42 -10.03
N LYS A 10 -5.81 14.21 -11.05
CA LYS A 10 -5.04 15.40 -10.85
C LYS A 10 -5.76 16.43 -9.99
N ASN A 11 -7.01 16.58 -10.11
CA ASN A 11 -7.80 17.50 -9.29
C ASN A 11 -9.00 16.74 -8.77
N PRO A 12 -8.82 15.99 -7.69
CA PRO A 12 -9.93 15.22 -7.15
C PRO A 12 -11.04 16.15 -6.77
N VAL A 13 -12.24 15.75 -7.09
CA VAL A 13 -13.35 16.61 -6.88
C VAL A 13 -13.83 16.54 -5.50
N GLY A 14 -14.12 17.65 -5.03
CA GLY A 14 -15.16 17.77 -4.23
C GLY A 14 -14.94 17.82 -2.78
N SER A 15 -15.80 18.49 -2.18
CA SER A 15 -15.80 18.63 -0.76
C SER A 15 -16.05 17.32 -0.07
N ALA A 16 -16.63 16.37 -0.77
CA ALA A 16 -16.81 15.06 -0.17
C ALA A 16 -15.47 14.41 0.14
N ILE A 17 -14.48 14.71 -0.68
CA ILE A 17 -13.17 14.17 -0.44
C ILE A 17 -12.49 14.87 0.71
N ASP A 18 -12.80 16.11 0.90
CA ASP A 18 -12.22 16.89 2.01
C ASP A 18 -12.61 16.35 3.36
N GLU A 19 -13.72 15.68 3.42
CA GLU A 19 -14.16 15.13 4.68
C GLU A 19 -13.53 13.80 4.98
N MET A 20 -12.83 13.25 4.04
CA MET A 20 -12.19 12.00 4.27
C MET A 20 -10.89 12.20 4.99
N GLU A 21 -10.58 11.27 5.83
CA GLU A 21 -9.39 11.32 6.58
C GLU A 21 -8.18 11.22 5.69
N HIS A 22 -7.21 12.07 5.89
CA HIS A 22 -5.91 11.89 5.27
C HIS A 22 -5.25 10.71 5.94
N ILE A 23 -4.88 9.73 5.18
CA ILE A 23 -4.41 8.52 5.77
C ILE A 23 -2.96 8.60 6.17
N ILE A 24 -2.10 8.95 5.26
CA ILE A 24 -0.68 8.88 5.53
C ILE A 24 0.08 10.07 5.04
N HIS A 25 -0.14 10.44 3.81
CA HIS A 25 0.65 11.48 3.16
C HIS A 25 -0.26 12.50 2.53
N ALA A 26 0.24 13.72 2.46
CA ALA A 26 -0.47 14.74 1.72
C ALA A 26 -0.65 14.27 0.30
N GLY A 27 -1.83 14.46 -0.25
CA GLY A 27 -2.14 14.06 -1.60
C GLY A 27 -2.77 12.69 -1.74
N LEU A 28 -2.93 11.98 -0.62
CA LEU A 28 -3.60 10.69 -0.61
C LEU A 28 -4.89 10.78 0.15
N GLN A 29 -5.94 10.24 -0.41
CA GLN A 29 -7.23 10.21 0.27
C GLN A 29 -7.91 8.88 0.06
N LYS A 30 -8.48 8.35 1.12
CA LYS A 30 -9.17 7.07 1.05
C LYS A 30 -10.61 7.29 0.64
N ILE A 31 -11.01 6.63 -0.43
CA ILE A 31 -12.39 6.69 -0.90
C ILE A 31 -13.18 5.50 -0.39
N LYS A 32 -12.58 4.33 -0.50
CA LYS A 32 -13.16 3.09 -0.01
C LYS A 32 -12.05 2.31 0.64
N GLU A 33 -12.43 1.25 1.31
CA GLU A 33 -11.46 0.41 1.97
C GLU A 33 -10.38 -0.08 1.00
N ASP A 34 -10.76 -0.33 -0.25
CA ASP A 34 -9.85 -0.86 -1.24
C ASP A 34 -9.49 0.14 -2.34
N GLU A 35 -9.67 1.44 -2.08
CA GLU A 35 -9.38 2.47 -3.06
C GLU A 35 -8.76 3.69 -2.43
N LEU A 36 -7.68 4.17 -3.02
CA LEU A 36 -7.07 5.43 -2.63
C LEU A 36 -6.94 6.33 -3.85
N ILE A 37 -7.15 7.62 -3.66
CA ILE A 37 -6.93 8.60 -4.71
C ILE A 37 -5.62 9.31 -4.43
N CYS A 38 -4.79 9.42 -5.45
CA CYS A 38 -3.54 10.18 -5.41
C CYS A 38 -3.70 11.37 -6.34
N ASP A 39 -3.24 12.52 -5.91
CA ASP A 39 -3.40 13.73 -6.72
C ASP A 39 -2.18 14.05 -7.57
N SER A 40 -1.12 13.26 -7.49
CA SER A 40 0.05 13.46 -8.33
C SER A 40 0.79 12.15 -8.54
N SER A 41 1.52 12.10 -9.66
CA SER A 41 2.34 10.93 -9.94
C SER A 41 3.51 10.83 -8.98
N GLU A 42 3.95 11.97 -8.45
CA GLU A 42 5.03 11.96 -7.47
C GLU A 42 4.63 11.23 -6.21
N VAL A 43 3.40 11.43 -5.78
CA VAL A 43 2.89 10.76 -4.60
C VAL A 43 2.86 9.25 -4.83
N ILE A 44 2.40 8.83 -6.00
CA ILE A 44 2.36 7.42 -6.32
C ILE A 44 3.76 6.81 -6.28
N ASN A 45 4.72 7.47 -6.93
CA ASN A 45 6.10 6.98 -6.96
C ASN A 45 6.73 6.91 -5.58
N LYS A 46 6.38 7.86 -4.74
CA LYS A 46 6.94 7.92 -3.42
C LYS A 46 6.40 6.80 -2.54
N ILE A 47 5.13 6.51 -2.69
CA ILE A 47 4.47 5.53 -1.83
C ILE A 47 4.68 4.12 -2.32
N MET A 48 4.53 3.91 -3.62
CA MET A 48 4.72 2.58 -4.20
C MET A 48 6.00 2.56 -5.01
N SER A 49 7.10 2.71 -4.30
CA SER A 49 8.41 2.61 -4.90
C SER A 49 8.66 1.18 -5.37
N PRO A 50 9.62 0.96 -6.27
CA PRO A 50 9.95 -0.41 -6.68
C PRO A 50 10.24 -1.32 -5.50
N SER A 51 10.87 -0.78 -4.46
CA SER A 51 11.18 -1.56 -3.27
C SER A 51 9.91 -2.07 -2.59
N ARG A 52 8.91 -1.21 -2.48
CA ARG A 52 7.66 -1.61 -1.83
C ARG A 52 6.83 -2.52 -2.69
N LEU A 53 6.88 -2.34 -4.01
CA LEU A 53 6.20 -3.25 -4.91
C LEU A 53 6.81 -4.65 -4.82
N ASP A 54 8.14 -4.73 -4.81
CA ASP A 54 8.81 -6.02 -4.67
C ASP A 54 8.45 -6.67 -3.34
N LEU A 55 8.36 -5.86 -2.30
CA LEU A 55 7.98 -6.36 -0.99
C LEU A 55 6.58 -6.96 -1.03
N PHE A 56 5.63 -6.23 -1.60
CA PHE A 56 4.26 -6.70 -1.68
C PHE A 56 4.18 -8.01 -2.48
N VAL A 57 4.86 -8.05 -3.61
CA VAL A 57 4.86 -9.25 -4.45
C VAL A 57 5.42 -10.44 -3.68
N ALA A 58 6.51 -10.24 -2.95
CA ALA A 58 7.11 -11.33 -2.18
C ALA A 58 6.18 -11.81 -1.08
N ILE A 59 5.47 -10.89 -0.44
CA ILE A 59 4.53 -11.28 0.60
C ILE A 59 3.42 -12.15 0.02
N VAL A 60 2.90 -11.75 -1.14
CA VAL A 60 1.82 -12.52 -1.77
C VAL A 60 2.32 -13.87 -2.25
N GLU A 61 3.48 -13.90 -2.89
CA GLU A 61 3.98 -15.14 -3.51
C GLU A 61 4.60 -16.09 -2.52
N ARG A 62 5.36 -15.58 -1.58
CA ARG A 62 6.17 -16.43 -0.71
C ARG A 62 5.57 -16.63 0.67
N GLN A 63 4.64 -15.80 1.06
CA GLN A 63 3.96 -15.90 2.35
C GLN A 63 4.95 -16.13 3.50
N PRO A 64 5.90 -15.19 3.69
CA PRO A 64 6.94 -15.39 4.70
C PRO A 64 6.36 -15.42 6.10
N ASN A 65 7.01 -16.13 6.99
CA ASN A 65 6.55 -16.25 8.36
C ASN A 65 6.93 -15.07 9.24
N SER A 66 7.83 -14.22 8.77
CA SER A 66 8.27 -13.07 9.53
C SER A 66 8.90 -12.04 8.60
N LEU A 67 9.02 -10.81 9.09
CA LEU A 67 9.75 -9.79 8.34
C LEU A 67 11.22 -10.13 8.20
N TYR A 68 11.76 -10.84 9.19
CA TYR A 68 13.14 -11.29 9.11
C TYR A 68 13.33 -12.23 7.91
N GLU A 69 12.44 -13.19 7.77
CA GLU A 69 12.48 -14.11 6.64
C GLU A 69 12.30 -13.36 5.32
N LEU A 70 11.38 -12.41 5.31
CA LEU A 70 11.14 -11.60 4.13
C LEU A 70 12.40 -10.84 3.72
N ALA A 71 13.10 -10.27 4.70
CA ALA A 71 14.33 -9.57 4.42
C ALA A 71 15.38 -10.49 3.81
N GLN A 72 15.44 -11.72 4.28
CA GLN A 72 16.36 -12.70 3.73
C GLN A 72 15.98 -13.08 2.30
N ILE A 73 14.71 -13.29 2.05
CA ILE A 73 14.22 -13.61 0.72
C ILE A 73 14.60 -12.51 -0.27
N LEU A 74 14.46 -11.26 0.15
CA LEU A 74 14.72 -10.13 -0.73
C LEU A 74 16.18 -9.69 -0.74
N GLY A 75 16.97 -10.21 0.18
CA GLY A 75 18.35 -9.79 0.30
C GLY A 75 18.47 -8.35 0.72
N LYS A 76 17.59 -7.90 1.60
CA LYS A 76 17.55 -6.50 2.03
C LYS A 76 17.74 -6.38 3.53
N ASP A 77 18.09 -5.16 3.93
CA ASP A 77 18.28 -4.84 5.33
C ASP A 77 16.94 -4.91 6.07
N GLN A 78 16.95 -5.48 7.26
CA GLN A 78 15.73 -5.65 8.04
C GLN A 78 15.06 -4.34 8.39
N SER A 79 15.84 -3.31 8.68
CA SER A 79 15.24 -2.03 9.04
C SER A 79 14.52 -1.40 7.87
N GLN A 80 15.05 -1.59 6.66
CA GLN A 80 14.40 -1.09 5.46
C GLN A 80 13.10 -1.86 5.19
N VAL A 81 13.15 -3.19 5.36
CA VAL A 81 11.97 -4.02 5.17
C VAL A 81 10.89 -3.66 6.17
N LEU A 82 11.25 -3.44 7.43
CA LEU A 82 10.28 -3.04 8.44
C LEU A 82 9.63 -1.71 8.08
N LYS A 83 10.43 -0.75 7.64
CA LYS A 83 9.92 0.56 7.26
C LYS A 83 8.94 0.46 6.11
N ASP A 84 9.32 -0.28 5.06
CA ASP A 84 8.45 -0.45 3.90
C ASP A 84 7.19 -1.23 4.25
N ALA A 85 7.32 -2.24 5.10
CA ALA A 85 6.17 -3.02 5.52
C ALA A 85 5.18 -2.17 6.30
N LYS A 86 5.69 -1.30 7.17
CA LYS A 86 4.80 -0.41 7.92
C LYS A 86 4.09 0.57 7.01
N THR A 87 4.75 1.03 5.94
CA THR A 87 4.10 1.88 4.97
C THR A 87 2.98 1.12 4.27
N LEU A 88 3.24 -0.12 3.84
CA LEU A 88 2.21 -0.93 3.21
C LEU A 88 1.04 -1.19 4.16
N GLU A 89 1.33 -1.40 5.43
CA GLU A 89 0.28 -1.60 6.42
C GLU A 89 -0.57 -0.34 6.56
N SER A 90 0.07 0.80 6.62
CA SER A 90 -0.63 2.07 6.74
C SER A 90 -1.54 2.34 5.54
N LEU A 91 -1.13 1.87 4.37
CA LEU A 91 -1.96 2.00 3.18
C LEU A 91 -3.13 1.02 3.14
N GLY A 92 -3.11 0.05 4.03
CA GLY A 92 -4.16 -0.96 4.07
C GLY A 92 -3.93 -2.14 3.16
N LEU A 93 -2.72 -2.29 2.62
CA LEU A 93 -2.41 -3.38 1.70
C LEU A 93 -2.04 -4.67 2.39
N ILE A 94 -1.44 -4.57 3.55
CA ILE A 94 -1.04 -5.74 4.32
C ILE A 94 -1.39 -5.51 5.79
N GLU A 95 -1.28 -6.58 6.53
CA GLU A 95 -1.45 -6.56 7.97
C GLU A 95 -0.20 -7.17 8.59
N LEU A 96 0.31 -6.57 9.64
CA LEU A 96 1.44 -7.13 10.37
C LEU A 96 0.92 -7.77 11.64
N LEU A 97 1.04 -9.08 11.70
CA LEU A 97 0.52 -9.85 12.82
C LEU A 97 1.65 -10.20 13.77
N GLU A 98 1.42 -9.97 15.04
CA GLU A 98 2.39 -10.35 16.03
C GLU A 98 2.23 -11.81 16.34
N VAL A 99 3.26 -12.58 16.11
CA VAL A 99 3.23 -14.01 16.35
C VAL A 99 4.25 -14.30 17.42
N SER A 100 3.80 -14.87 18.52
CA SER A 100 4.73 -15.25 19.57
C SER A 100 5.36 -16.57 19.20
N GLY A 101 6.67 -16.59 19.25
CA GLY A 101 7.39 -17.78 19.04
C GLY A 101 8.26 -18.00 20.25
N GLU A 102 9.20 -18.87 20.16
CA GLU A 102 10.07 -19.17 21.23
C GLU A 102 10.92 -17.98 21.58
N GLY A 103 10.55 -17.28 22.62
CA GLY A 103 11.36 -16.24 23.19
C GLY A 103 11.22 -14.88 22.57
N ARG A 104 10.68 -14.71 21.39
CA ARG A 104 10.61 -13.42 20.73
C ARG A 104 9.32 -13.24 19.98
N ALA A 105 8.76 -12.06 20.07
CA ALA A 105 7.66 -11.69 19.22
C ALA A 105 8.18 -11.48 17.80
N LYS A 106 7.48 -11.99 16.83
CA LYS A 106 7.79 -11.81 15.43
C LYS A 106 6.63 -11.13 14.75
N LEU A 107 6.94 -10.32 13.74
CA LEU A 107 5.90 -9.73 12.92
C LEU A 107 5.79 -10.52 11.64
N LYS A 108 4.59 -11.05 11.41
CA LYS A 108 4.31 -11.81 10.20
C LYS A 108 3.49 -10.96 9.26
N PRO A 109 3.96 -10.70 8.04
CA PRO A 109 3.18 -9.93 7.10
C PRO A 109 2.13 -10.79 6.43
N LYS A 110 0.95 -10.23 6.26
CA LYS A 110 -0.14 -10.90 5.60
C LYS A 110 -0.73 -9.96 4.56
N ALA A 111 -0.74 -10.39 3.30
CA ALA A 111 -1.33 -9.58 2.25
C ALA A 111 -2.85 -9.63 2.39
N LEU A 112 -3.47 -8.45 2.33
CA LEU A 112 -4.92 -8.35 2.38
C LEU A 112 -5.54 -8.34 0.99
N TYR A 113 -4.71 -8.17 -0.02
CA TYR A 113 -5.14 -8.13 -1.42
C TYR A 113 -4.21 -8.98 -2.27
N ASP A 114 -4.73 -9.44 -3.39
CA ASP A 114 -3.95 -10.27 -4.31
C ASP A 114 -3.39 -9.47 -5.47
N LYS A 115 -3.94 -8.29 -5.68
CA LYS A 115 -3.63 -7.52 -6.89
C LYS A 115 -3.71 -6.03 -6.58
N ILE A 116 -2.82 -5.27 -7.18
CA ILE A 116 -2.85 -3.82 -7.09
C ILE A 116 -3.07 -3.30 -8.51
N VAL A 117 -4.00 -2.35 -8.64
CA VAL A 117 -4.31 -1.73 -9.92
C VAL A 117 -4.05 -0.23 -9.80
N PHE A 118 -3.40 0.33 -10.81
CA PHE A 118 -3.23 1.77 -10.89
C PHE A 118 -4.09 2.27 -12.03
N GLU A 119 -5.05 3.15 -11.72
CA GLU A 119 -5.92 3.77 -12.71
C GLU A 119 -5.53 5.21 -12.88
N VAL A 120 -5.33 5.63 -14.12
CA VAL A 120 -5.00 7.01 -14.40
C VAL A 120 -6.12 7.62 -15.21
N GLU A 121 -6.71 8.70 -14.71
CA GLU A 121 -7.74 9.43 -15.41
C GLU A 121 -7.22 10.80 -15.76
N PRO A 122 -6.77 10.98 -17.01
CA PRO A 122 -6.16 12.26 -17.39
C PRO A 122 -7.15 13.43 -17.37
N LYS A 123 -8.44 13.12 -17.54
CA LYS A 123 -9.46 14.14 -17.46
C LYS A 123 -10.55 13.64 -16.58
N GLN A 124 -11.15 14.56 -15.89
CA GLN A 124 -12.36 14.25 -15.23
C GLN A 124 -13.42 14.06 -16.23
N VAL A 125 -14.00 12.96 -16.20
CA VAL A 125 -15.02 12.64 -17.15
C VAL A 125 -16.24 13.29 -16.74
N ALA A 126 -16.57 14.16 -17.20
CA ALA A 126 -17.81 14.66 -16.84
C ALA A 126 -18.85 14.30 -17.80
N LYS A 127 -18.31 14.06 -17.81
CA LYS A 127 -18.74 13.97 -18.29
C LYS A 127 -19.31 14.18 -19.01
N SER A 128 -19.40 14.28 -19.21
CA SER A 128 -19.82 14.51 -19.73
C SER A 128 -20.23 14.63 -20.38
N ALA A 129 -20.21 14.69 -20.43
CA ALA A 129 -20.77 14.71 -21.02
C ALA A 129 -21.20 14.72 -21.56
#